data_eee3c02901d6cde4646e07c699cf4c21
#
_entry.id   eee3c02901d6cde4646e07c699cf4c21
#
_cell.length_a   1.000
_cell.length_b   1.000
_cell.length_c   1.000
_cell.angle_alpha   90.00
_cell.angle_beta   90.00
_cell.angle_gamma   90.00
#
_symmetry.space_group_name_H-M   'P 1'
#
loop_
_entity.id
_entity.type
_entity.pdbx_description
1 polymer ?
#
loop_
_entity_poly.entity_id
_entity_poly.type
_entity_poly.pdbx_seq_one_letter_code
_entity_poly.pdbx_strand_id
1 'polypeptide(L)'
;MTNPRSDYVHLAALRLDWVSAGIDRLEELVDSFLATKPCEVVTGMKREGKYARFSYVVRIHQQPPPAIRFAIGDVVHNLRATLDNLVWGIGQVFKADNNLGLEFHDSESSFRDCYLPKISKLPDPIRDWITSIQPYQTGHYIVLFHRLHNLWNRDKHRTPTVIGTAGETSTLGYSGDTTPLKEMTFYRVSGQKDQQQLASAIVPWERRSEFKPEFTLLVAFDPAGPVGLDLLRRPQCGVDYLRHVQKYILTNVIPKFEPYA
;
A
#
# COMPACT_ATOMS: atom_id res chain seq x y z
N MET A 1 3.17 -39.91 11.14
CA MET A 1 3.20 -39.34 9.78
C MET A 1 2.08 -38.32 9.71
N THR A 2 2.39 -37.03 9.70
CA THR A 2 1.41 -35.95 9.54
C THR A 2 0.78 -36.09 8.16
N ASN A 3 -0.55 -35.97 8.10
CA ASN A 3 -1.30 -36.02 6.86
C ASN A 3 -0.83 -34.83 5.99
N PRO A 4 -0.23 -35.02 4.79
CA PRO A 4 0.24 -33.91 3.95
C PRO A 4 -0.89 -32.94 3.57
N ARG A 5 -2.14 -33.27 3.87
CA ARG A 5 -3.31 -32.42 3.60
C ARG A 5 -3.56 -31.33 4.66
N SER A 6 -3.01 -31.50 5.89
CA SER A 6 -3.18 -30.51 6.97
C SER A 6 -2.07 -29.44 7.02
N ASP A 7 -1.08 -29.55 6.14
CA ASP A 7 0.17 -28.80 6.25
C ASP A 7 0.10 -27.41 5.60
N TYR A 8 -0.87 -27.16 4.70
CA TYR A 8 -0.89 -25.91 3.91
C TYR A 8 -1.22 -24.67 4.75
N VAL A 9 -2.08 -24.81 5.78
CA VAL A 9 -2.42 -23.73 6.72
C VAL A 9 -1.21 -23.42 7.61
N HIS A 10 -0.57 -24.47 8.15
CA HIS A 10 0.64 -24.31 8.93
C HIS A 10 1.79 -23.68 8.12
N LEU A 11 2.01 -24.12 6.89
CA LEU A 11 3.00 -23.52 6.00
C LEU A 11 2.68 -22.07 5.64
N ALA A 12 1.39 -21.72 5.51
CA ALA A 12 0.97 -20.34 5.30
C ALA A 12 1.30 -19.46 6.53
N ALA A 13 1.08 -19.96 7.74
CA ALA A 13 1.44 -19.26 8.98
C ALA A 13 2.96 -19.05 9.09
N LEU A 14 3.77 -20.11 8.88
CA LEU A 14 5.23 -20.01 8.88
C LEU A 14 5.75 -19.02 7.83
N ARG A 15 5.10 -18.96 6.65
CA ARG A 15 5.46 -17.98 5.63
C ARG A 15 5.13 -16.55 6.07
N LEU A 16 4.05 -16.34 6.82
CA LEU A 16 3.73 -15.01 7.39
C LEU A 16 4.71 -14.58 8.47
N ASP A 17 5.30 -15.51 9.24
CA ASP A 17 6.40 -15.20 10.16
C ASP A 17 7.64 -14.74 9.39
N TRP A 18 7.95 -15.42 8.28
CA TRP A 18 9.03 -14.99 7.38
C TRP A 18 8.75 -13.61 6.76
N VAL A 19 7.51 -13.34 6.37
CA VAL A 19 7.06 -12.03 5.89
C VAL A 19 7.25 -10.97 6.96
N SER A 20 6.96 -11.27 8.24
CA SER A 20 7.18 -10.33 9.33
C SER A 20 8.63 -9.88 9.41
N ALA A 21 9.57 -10.83 9.42
CA ALA A 21 10.99 -10.54 9.42
C ALA A 21 11.44 -9.73 8.16
N GLY A 22 10.83 -10.02 7.01
CA GLY A 22 11.05 -9.28 5.78
C GLY A 22 10.57 -7.82 5.86
N ILE A 23 9.43 -7.58 6.51
CA ILE A 23 8.88 -6.24 6.73
C ILE A 23 9.78 -5.46 7.72
N ASP A 24 10.23 -6.10 8.80
CA ASP A 24 11.11 -5.46 9.79
C ASP A 24 12.44 -5.03 9.13
N ARG A 25 13.03 -5.90 8.31
CA ARG A 25 14.22 -5.57 7.51
C ARG A 25 13.96 -4.43 6.52
N LEU A 26 12.80 -4.41 5.87
CA LEU A 26 12.43 -3.32 4.96
C LEU A 26 12.32 -2.00 5.70
N GLU A 27 11.72 -2.00 6.91
CA GLU A 27 11.61 -0.83 7.78
C GLU A 27 13.00 -0.28 8.14
N GLU A 28 13.93 -1.13 8.57
CA GLU A 28 15.31 -0.75 8.85
C GLU A 28 16.02 -0.12 7.63
N LEU A 29 15.81 -0.68 6.43
CA LEU A 29 16.37 -0.12 5.19
C LEU A 29 15.79 1.25 4.86
N VAL A 30 14.48 1.43 5.05
CA VAL A 30 13.78 2.70 4.83
C VAL A 30 14.25 3.75 5.84
N ASP A 31 14.31 3.40 7.12
CA ASP A 31 14.74 4.31 8.17
C ASP A 31 16.20 4.76 7.97
N SER A 32 17.08 3.82 7.65
CA SER A 32 18.47 4.11 7.33
C SER A 32 18.61 5.05 6.14
N PHE A 33 17.78 4.86 5.11
CA PHE A 33 17.75 5.75 3.95
C PHE A 33 17.23 7.14 4.31
N LEU A 34 16.12 7.23 5.05
CA LEU A 34 15.55 8.52 5.48
C LEU A 34 16.49 9.30 6.42
N ALA A 35 17.27 8.61 7.26
CA ALA A 35 18.28 9.22 8.12
C ALA A 35 19.37 9.96 7.31
N THR A 36 19.61 9.59 6.04
CA THR A 36 20.52 10.32 5.14
C THR A 36 19.97 11.66 4.65
N LYS A 37 18.71 12.00 4.98
CA LYS A 37 18.00 13.19 4.49
C LYS A 37 18.01 13.25 2.95
N PRO A 38 17.45 12.22 2.26
CA PRO A 38 17.57 12.06 0.81
C PRO A 38 16.83 13.13 0.00
N CYS A 39 16.00 13.93 0.65
CA CYS A 39 15.30 15.06 0.05
C CYS A 39 15.03 16.16 1.08
N GLU A 40 14.73 17.33 0.58
CA GLU A 40 14.34 18.49 1.38
C GLU A 40 13.08 19.14 0.81
N VAL A 41 12.33 19.86 1.65
CA VAL A 41 11.25 20.72 1.19
C VAL A 41 11.74 22.17 1.17
N VAL A 42 11.80 22.73 -0.02
CA VAL A 42 12.20 24.14 -0.24
C VAL A 42 10.93 24.98 -0.28
N THR A 43 10.91 26.02 0.54
CA THR A 43 9.80 26.96 0.61
C THR A 43 10.08 28.19 -0.25
N GLY A 44 9.22 28.49 -1.20
CA GLY A 44 9.14 29.77 -1.91
C GLY A 44 7.99 30.61 -1.36
N MET A 45 8.16 31.94 -1.34
CA MET A 45 7.11 32.87 -0.96
C MET A 45 7.04 34.02 -1.97
N LYS A 46 5.83 34.34 -2.42
CA LYS A 46 5.54 35.49 -3.30
C LYS A 46 4.40 36.31 -2.74
N ARG A 47 4.54 37.65 -2.79
CA ARG A 47 3.45 38.55 -2.44
C ARG A 47 2.45 38.67 -3.58
N GLU A 48 1.16 38.50 -3.29
CA GLU A 48 0.05 38.65 -4.22
C GLU A 48 -1.00 39.61 -3.61
N GLY A 49 -0.81 40.91 -3.82
CA GLY A 49 -1.64 41.94 -3.23
C GLY A 49 -1.58 41.92 -1.70
N LYS A 50 -2.72 41.66 -1.05
CA LYS A 50 -2.87 41.55 0.41
C LYS A 50 -2.59 40.12 0.94
N TYR A 51 -2.12 39.23 0.09
CA TYR A 51 -1.84 37.86 0.42
C TYR A 51 -0.38 37.50 0.20
N ALA A 52 0.10 36.46 0.89
CA ALA A 52 1.34 35.73 0.60
C ALA A 52 0.94 34.39 0.01
N ARG A 53 1.49 34.04 -1.15
CA ARG A 53 1.45 32.68 -1.70
C ARG A 53 2.73 31.96 -1.34
N PHE A 54 2.60 30.87 -0.63
CA PHE A 54 3.68 29.92 -0.36
C PHE A 54 3.65 28.80 -1.40
N SER A 55 4.82 28.39 -1.83
CA SER A 55 5.02 27.19 -2.66
C SER A 55 6.03 26.28 -1.97
N TYR A 56 5.72 25.00 -1.87
CA TYR A 56 6.56 23.99 -1.27
C TYR A 56 6.99 23.03 -2.36
N VAL A 57 8.29 22.89 -2.55
CA VAL A 57 8.90 22.08 -3.61
C VAL A 57 9.79 21.04 -2.97
N VAL A 58 9.60 19.77 -3.34
CA VAL A 58 10.51 18.69 -2.93
C VAL A 58 11.72 18.71 -3.84
N ARG A 59 12.91 18.79 -3.26
CA ARG A 59 14.19 18.61 -3.92
C ARG A 59 14.77 17.26 -3.51
N ILE A 60 15.04 16.40 -4.49
CA ILE A 60 15.54 15.05 -4.27
C ILE A 60 17.06 15.06 -4.47
N HIS A 61 17.81 14.72 -3.42
CA HIS A 61 19.27 14.64 -3.45
C HIS A 61 19.78 13.22 -3.71
N GLN A 62 19.00 12.22 -3.29
CA GLN A 62 19.39 10.83 -3.37
C GLN A 62 18.18 9.95 -3.71
N GLN A 63 18.39 9.00 -4.62
CA GLN A 63 17.39 7.98 -4.96
C GLN A 63 17.44 6.82 -3.94
N PRO A 64 16.30 6.17 -3.66
CA PRO A 64 16.27 4.99 -2.80
C PRO A 64 17.20 3.89 -3.33
N PRO A 65 18.00 3.25 -2.45
CA PRO A 65 18.89 2.17 -2.84
C PRO A 65 18.10 0.96 -3.38
N PRO A 66 18.68 0.19 -4.33
CA PRO A 66 18.04 -1.00 -4.90
C PRO A 66 17.59 -2.02 -3.86
N ALA A 67 18.29 -2.11 -2.72
CA ALA A 67 17.96 -3.03 -1.63
C ALA A 67 16.52 -2.84 -1.09
N ILE A 68 16.03 -1.60 -1.03
CA ILE A 68 14.63 -1.30 -0.64
C ILE A 68 13.67 -1.93 -1.65
N ARG A 69 13.95 -1.81 -2.95
CA ARG A 69 13.09 -2.38 -4.00
C ARG A 69 13.02 -3.90 -3.93
N PHE A 70 14.17 -4.55 -3.74
CA PHE A 70 14.22 -6.00 -3.61
C PHE A 70 13.48 -6.48 -2.35
N ALA A 71 13.67 -5.83 -1.21
CA ALA A 71 12.95 -6.17 0.01
C ALA A 71 11.43 -6.02 -0.14
N ILE A 72 10.95 -5.00 -0.86
CA ILE A 72 9.53 -4.85 -1.20
C ILE A 72 9.04 -6.02 -2.04
N GLY A 73 9.77 -6.36 -3.11
CA GLY A 73 9.42 -7.46 -4.01
C GLY A 73 9.31 -8.78 -3.26
N ASP A 74 10.28 -9.10 -2.40
CA ASP A 74 10.30 -10.31 -1.59
C ASP A 74 9.09 -10.40 -0.66
N VAL A 75 8.76 -9.30 0.05
CA VAL A 75 7.58 -9.24 0.94
C VAL A 75 6.29 -9.40 0.16
N VAL A 76 6.12 -8.65 -0.92
CA VAL A 76 4.92 -8.70 -1.78
C VAL A 76 4.73 -10.08 -2.38
N HIS A 77 5.83 -10.71 -2.87
CA HIS A 77 5.79 -12.06 -3.41
C HIS A 77 5.34 -13.08 -2.37
N ASN A 78 5.92 -13.04 -1.16
CA ASN A 78 5.59 -13.99 -0.11
C ASN A 78 4.17 -13.80 0.44
N LEU A 79 3.67 -12.56 0.57
CA LEU A 79 2.27 -12.29 0.90
C LEU A 79 1.32 -12.88 -0.15
N ARG A 80 1.62 -12.66 -1.42
CA ARG A 80 0.81 -13.20 -2.51
C ARG A 80 0.85 -14.73 -2.57
N ALA A 81 2.04 -15.33 -2.46
CA ALA A 81 2.22 -16.76 -2.45
C ALA A 81 1.53 -17.44 -1.26
N THR A 82 1.41 -16.77 -0.11
CA THR A 82 0.62 -17.28 1.03
C THR A 82 -0.84 -17.47 0.65
N LEU A 83 -1.45 -16.48 0.00
CA LEU A 83 -2.84 -16.55 -0.45
C LEU A 83 -3.04 -17.63 -1.53
N ASP A 84 -2.13 -17.70 -2.50
CA ASP A 84 -2.18 -18.72 -3.56
C ASP A 84 -2.08 -20.14 -2.99
N ASN A 85 -1.18 -20.36 -2.01
CA ASN A 85 -0.98 -21.65 -1.38
C ASN A 85 -2.18 -22.07 -0.51
N LEU A 86 -2.83 -21.14 0.17
CA LEU A 86 -4.07 -21.43 0.91
C LEU A 86 -5.18 -21.90 -0.04
N VAL A 87 -5.39 -21.18 -1.15
CA VAL A 87 -6.40 -21.55 -2.16
C VAL A 87 -6.04 -22.85 -2.87
N TRP A 88 -4.76 -23.05 -3.22
CA TRP A 88 -4.29 -24.31 -3.80
C TRP A 88 -4.47 -25.49 -2.83
N GLY A 89 -4.06 -25.32 -1.57
CA GLY A 89 -4.10 -26.39 -0.56
C GLY A 89 -5.52 -26.88 -0.30
N ILE A 90 -6.47 -25.96 -0.09
CA ILE A 90 -7.87 -26.34 0.07
C ILE A 90 -8.42 -26.97 -1.24
N GLY A 91 -7.98 -26.49 -2.41
CA GLY A 91 -8.31 -27.10 -3.69
C GLY A 91 -7.91 -28.57 -3.79
N GLN A 92 -6.74 -28.95 -3.23
CA GLN A 92 -6.29 -30.34 -3.17
C GLN A 92 -7.19 -31.20 -2.23
N VAL A 93 -7.59 -30.63 -1.08
CA VAL A 93 -8.48 -31.32 -0.11
C VAL A 93 -9.83 -31.64 -0.77
N PHE A 94 -10.41 -30.69 -1.50
CA PHE A 94 -11.74 -30.86 -2.12
C PHE A 94 -11.67 -31.35 -3.58
N LYS A 95 -10.49 -31.75 -4.08
CA LYS A 95 -10.30 -32.23 -5.45
C LYS A 95 -10.86 -31.27 -6.50
N ALA A 96 -10.57 -29.98 -6.29
CA ALA A 96 -10.86 -28.92 -7.26
C ALA A 96 -9.82 -28.94 -8.40
N ASP A 97 -9.71 -27.87 -9.17
CA ASP A 97 -8.71 -27.75 -10.24
C ASP A 97 -7.28 -27.89 -9.69
N ASN A 98 -6.43 -28.68 -10.33
CA ASN A 98 -5.05 -28.94 -9.89
C ASN A 98 -4.16 -27.69 -9.97
N ASN A 99 -4.52 -26.70 -10.80
CA ASN A 99 -3.79 -25.44 -10.96
C ASN A 99 -4.51 -24.28 -10.26
N LEU A 100 -5.30 -24.59 -9.23
CA LEU A 100 -6.04 -23.58 -8.50
C LEU A 100 -5.10 -22.62 -7.75
N GLY A 101 -5.24 -21.34 -7.99
CA GLY A 101 -4.62 -20.24 -7.26
C GLY A 101 -5.64 -19.13 -7.05
N LEU A 102 -5.30 -18.09 -6.31
CA LEU A 102 -6.19 -16.94 -6.15
C LEU A 102 -6.13 -16.06 -7.41
N GLU A 103 -7.23 -15.99 -8.16
CA GLU A 103 -7.35 -15.14 -9.35
C GLU A 103 -8.17 -13.88 -9.03
N PHE A 104 -7.82 -12.75 -9.66
CA PHE A 104 -8.57 -11.49 -9.59
C PHE A 104 -9.12 -11.14 -10.96
N HIS A 105 -10.40 -10.80 -11.00
CA HIS A 105 -11.15 -10.48 -12.22
C HIS A 105 -11.73 -9.08 -12.11
N ASP A 106 -11.58 -8.27 -13.16
CA ASP A 106 -12.06 -6.87 -13.16
C ASP A 106 -13.58 -6.77 -13.38
N SER A 107 -14.24 -7.86 -13.77
CA SER A 107 -15.69 -7.91 -13.97
C SER A 107 -16.31 -9.17 -13.40
N GLU A 108 -17.57 -9.06 -12.95
CA GLU A 108 -18.35 -10.18 -12.44
C GLU A 108 -18.55 -11.26 -13.51
N SER A 109 -18.78 -10.88 -14.78
CA SER A 109 -18.93 -11.83 -15.88
C SER A 109 -17.65 -12.66 -16.07
N SER A 110 -16.48 -12.01 -16.10
CA SER A 110 -15.21 -12.74 -16.22
C SER A 110 -14.96 -13.69 -15.05
N PHE A 111 -15.26 -13.26 -13.82
CA PHE A 111 -15.16 -14.12 -12.64
C PHE A 111 -16.07 -15.33 -12.74
N ARG A 112 -17.35 -15.11 -13.05
CA ARG A 112 -18.37 -16.15 -13.13
C ARG A 112 -18.05 -17.18 -14.24
N ASP A 113 -17.58 -16.70 -15.38
CA ASP A 113 -17.39 -17.58 -16.55
C ASP A 113 -16.03 -18.31 -16.51
N CYS A 114 -14.99 -17.71 -15.94
CA CYS A 114 -13.62 -18.25 -15.98
C CYS A 114 -13.14 -18.86 -14.66
N TYR A 115 -13.52 -18.31 -13.51
CA TYR A 115 -12.95 -18.71 -12.22
C TYR A 115 -13.94 -19.42 -11.29
N LEU A 116 -15.20 -18.99 -11.23
CA LEU A 116 -16.22 -19.62 -10.37
C LEU A 116 -16.36 -21.13 -10.62
N PRO A 117 -16.30 -21.65 -11.88
CA PRO A 117 -16.31 -23.09 -12.12
C PRO A 117 -15.11 -23.81 -11.49
N LYS A 118 -13.93 -23.22 -11.48
CA LYS A 118 -12.70 -23.82 -10.89
C LYS A 118 -12.82 -23.99 -9.38
N ILE A 119 -13.48 -23.04 -8.70
CA ILE A 119 -13.67 -23.03 -7.24
C ILE A 119 -14.99 -23.67 -6.79
N SER A 120 -15.81 -24.18 -7.70
CA SER A 120 -17.16 -24.70 -7.41
C SER A 120 -17.20 -25.82 -6.37
N LYS A 121 -16.12 -26.59 -6.24
CA LYS A 121 -15.99 -27.69 -5.26
C LYS A 121 -15.51 -27.23 -3.88
N LEU A 122 -15.06 -25.99 -3.76
CA LEU A 122 -14.63 -25.45 -2.46
C LEU A 122 -15.83 -25.22 -1.53
N PRO A 123 -15.62 -25.26 -0.20
CA PRO A 123 -16.66 -24.89 0.77
C PRO A 123 -17.21 -23.49 0.54
N ASP A 124 -18.51 -23.31 0.78
CA ASP A 124 -19.20 -22.03 0.60
C ASP A 124 -18.49 -20.84 1.30
N PRO A 125 -18.06 -20.95 2.57
CA PRO A 125 -17.38 -19.83 3.24
C PRO A 125 -16.09 -19.38 2.54
N ILE A 126 -15.40 -20.31 1.86
CA ILE A 126 -14.18 -19.99 1.11
C ILE A 126 -14.55 -19.36 -0.24
N ARG A 127 -15.54 -19.89 -0.95
CA ARG A 127 -16.02 -19.29 -2.19
C ARG A 127 -16.56 -17.88 -1.98
N ASP A 128 -17.33 -17.68 -0.93
CA ASP A 128 -17.88 -16.37 -0.54
C ASP A 128 -16.77 -15.37 -0.23
N TRP A 129 -15.74 -15.81 0.52
CA TRP A 129 -14.57 -14.97 0.78
C TRP A 129 -13.85 -14.60 -0.52
N ILE A 130 -13.54 -15.58 -1.38
CA ILE A 130 -12.88 -15.33 -2.68
C ILE A 130 -13.70 -14.35 -3.52
N THR A 131 -15.03 -14.52 -3.57
CA THR A 131 -15.93 -13.63 -4.30
C THR A 131 -15.92 -12.23 -3.72
N SER A 132 -15.93 -12.11 -2.39
CA SER A 132 -16.00 -10.81 -1.70
C SER A 132 -14.76 -9.92 -1.89
N ILE A 133 -13.61 -10.49 -2.24
CA ILE A 133 -12.35 -9.75 -2.45
C ILE A 133 -12.08 -9.42 -3.91
N GLN A 134 -13.01 -9.72 -4.83
CA GLN A 134 -12.84 -9.43 -6.26
C GLN A 134 -12.90 -7.93 -6.56
N PRO A 135 -12.11 -7.41 -7.51
CA PRO A 135 -12.02 -5.97 -7.84
C PRO A 135 -13.35 -5.31 -8.22
N TYR A 136 -14.29 -6.05 -8.80
CA TYR A 136 -15.62 -5.54 -9.18
C TYR A 136 -16.60 -5.40 -8.00
N GLN A 137 -16.26 -5.91 -6.84
CA GLN A 137 -17.07 -5.75 -5.62
C GLN A 137 -16.85 -4.38 -4.99
N THR A 138 -17.70 -4.02 -4.01
CA THR A 138 -17.55 -2.83 -3.20
C THR A 138 -17.17 -3.21 -1.76
N GLY A 139 -16.08 -2.64 -1.23
CA GLY A 139 -15.69 -2.91 0.15
C GLY A 139 -14.24 -2.58 0.47
N HIS A 140 -13.94 -2.42 1.76
CA HIS A 140 -12.61 -1.99 2.24
C HIS A 140 -11.49 -2.99 1.90
N TYR A 141 -11.78 -4.29 1.97
CA TYR A 141 -10.77 -5.34 1.76
C TYR A 141 -10.40 -5.58 0.30
N ILE A 142 -11.25 -5.15 -0.62
CA ILE A 142 -10.99 -5.21 -2.06
C ILE A 142 -9.75 -4.38 -2.38
N VAL A 143 -9.70 -3.16 -1.86
CA VAL A 143 -8.58 -2.25 -2.02
C VAL A 143 -7.27 -2.88 -1.53
N LEU A 144 -7.32 -3.58 -0.40
CA LEU A 144 -6.16 -4.22 0.21
C LEU A 144 -5.55 -5.28 -0.72
N PHE A 145 -6.37 -6.22 -1.18
CA PHE A 145 -5.89 -7.34 -2.00
C PHE A 145 -5.64 -6.97 -3.46
N HIS A 146 -6.47 -6.09 -4.03
CA HIS A 146 -6.25 -5.58 -5.39
C HIS A 146 -4.93 -4.80 -5.49
N ARG A 147 -4.61 -3.98 -4.47
CA ARG A 147 -3.33 -3.28 -4.41
C ARG A 147 -2.15 -4.24 -4.29
N LEU A 148 -2.26 -5.29 -3.44
CA LEU A 148 -1.24 -6.34 -3.34
C LEU A 148 -1.03 -7.04 -4.68
N HIS A 149 -2.10 -7.40 -5.37
CA HIS A 149 -2.05 -8.04 -6.70
C HIS A 149 -1.35 -7.14 -7.74
N ASN A 150 -1.69 -5.85 -7.75
CA ASN A 150 -1.08 -4.89 -8.65
C ASN A 150 0.42 -4.69 -8.37
N LEU A 151 0.82 -4.61 -7.09
CA LEU A 151 2.24 -4.55 -6.70
C LEU A 151 2.99 -5.80 -7.16
N TRP A 152 2.42 -6.99 -6.95
CA TRP A 152 3.00 -8.26 -7.36
C TRP A 152 3.14 -8.37 -8.90
N ASN A 153 2.12 -7.98 -9.67
CA ASN A 153 2.19 -7.98 -11.14
C ASN A 153 3.27 -7.02 -11.65
N ARG A 154 3.45 -5.88 -11.00
CA ARG A 154 4.50 -4.92 -11.36
C ARG A 154 5.88 -5.43 -11.03
N ASP A 155 6.06 -6.07 -9.88
CA ASP A 155 7.33 -6.68 -9.51
C ASP A 155 7.76 -7.75 -10.53
N LYS A 156 6.84 -8.58 -11.01
CA LYS A 156 7.11 -9.58 -12.04
C LYS A 156 7.54 -9.02 -13.40
N HIS A 157 6.99 -7.87 -13.80
CA HIS A 157 7.13 -7.34 -15.16
C HIS A 157 7.90 -6.04 -15.22
N ARG A 158 8.07 -5.34 -14.11
CA ARG A 158 8.74 -4.05 -14.00
C ARG A 158 9.32 -3.92 -12.60
N THR A 159 10.42 -3.22 -12.49
CA THR A 159 10.99 -2.90 -11.16
C THR A 159 9.97 -2.10 -10.33
N PRO A 160 9.65 -2.49 -9.09
CA PRO A 160 8.77 -1.73 -8.21
C PRO A 160 9.25 -0.29 -8.09
N THR A 161 8.37 0.66 -8.32
CA THR A 161 8.73 2.07 -8.21
C THR A 161 8.62 2.48 -6.75
N VAL A 162 9.75 2.66 -6.09
CA VAL A 162 9.81 3.28 -4.76
C VAL A 162 9.74 4.78 -4.96
N ILE A 163 8.78 5.41 -4.34
CA ILE A 163 8.60 6.86 -4.40
C ILE A 163 8.79 7.41 -2.99
N GLY A 164 9.75 8.33 -2.86
CA GLY A 164 9.74 9.23 -1.71
C GLY A 164 8.56 10.17 -1.87
N THR A 165 7.57 10.10 -1.01
CA THR A 165 6.50 11.09 -0.96
C THR A 165 6.70 11.95 0.28
N ALA A 166 6.56 13.25 0.11
CA ALA A 166 6.31 14.09 1.25
C ALA A 166 4.88 13.78 1.73
N GLY A 167 4.77 13.26 2.92
CA GLY A 167 3.50 12.97 3.56
C GLY A 167 2.77 14.22 4.00
N GLU A 168 1.55 14.03 4.48
CA GLU A 168 0.68 15.09 4.99
C GLU A 168 1.37 15.99 6.01
N THR A 169 0.99 17.25 6.00
CA THR A 169 1.20 18.14 7.13
C THR A 169 0.47 17.59 8.36
N SER A 170 1.19 17.03 9.30
CA SER A 170 0.60 16.51 10.54
C SER A 170 0.03 17.62 11.42
N THR A 171 0.47 18.87 11.20
CA THR A 171 -0.05 20.05 11.87
C THR A 171 0.14 21.27 11.00
N LEU A 172 -0.93 21.95 10.66
CA LEU A 172 -0.88 23.36 10.34
C LEU A 172 -0.66 24.06 11.68
N GLY A 173 0.62 24.27 12.04
CA GLY A 173 1.00 24.99 13.25
C GLY A 173 0.63 26.48 13.10
N TYR A 174 -0.63 26.80 13.38
CA TYR A 174 -1.03 28.15 13.72
C TYR A 174 -0.87 28.28 15.23
N SER A 175 0.06 29.09 15.66
CA SER A 175 0.04 29.58 17.03
C SER A 175 -1.04 30.65 17.16
N GLY A 176 -2.27 30.26 17.46
CA GLY A 176 -3.37 31.19 17.68
C GLY A 176 -4.63 30.90 16.88
N ASP A 177 -5.74 31.10 17.52
CA ASP A 177 -7.09 30.89 17.05
C ASP A 177 -7.37 31.65 15.73
N THR A 178 -7.99 30.92 14.78
CA THR A 178 -8.73 31.46 13.62
C THR A 178 -8.02 32.30 12.57
N THR A 179 -6.84 31.88 12.07
CA THR A 179 -6.33 32.52 10.84
C THR A 179 -6.99 31.90 9.62
N PRO A 180 -7.70 32.62 8.78
CA PRO A 180 -8.29 32.09 7.58
C PRO A 180 -7.17 31.76 6.58
N LEU A 181 -6.76 30.48 6.55
CA LEU A 181 -6.10 29.92 5.38
C LEU A 181 -7.07 30.10 4.21
N LYS A 182 -6.74 30.95 3.24
CA LYS A 182 -7.63 31.21 2.12
C LYS A 182 -7.75 29.98 1.23
N GLU A 183 -6.60 29.32 1.02
CA GLU A 183 -6.52 28.17 0.13
C GLU A 183 -5.26 27.35 0.46
N MET A 184 -5.37 26.02 0.45
CA MET A 184 -4.26 25.11 0.49
C MET A 184 -4.48 24.00 -0.54
N THR A 185 -3.50 23.81 -1.43
CA THR A 185 -3.54 22.80 -2.48
C THR A 185 -2.37 21.87 -2.31
N PHE A 186 -2.63 20.56 -2.27
CA PHE A 186 -1.61 19.53 -2.31
C PHE A 186 -1.47 18.98 -3.72
N TYR A 187 -0.23 18.74 -4.13
CA TYR A 187 0.08 18.19 -5.44
C TYR A 187 0.66 16.78 -5.27
N ARG A 188 0.36 15.93 -6.23
CA ARG A 188 0.92 14.61 -6.26
C ARG A 188 2.39 14.67 -6.70
N VAL A 189 3.29 14.17 -5.87
CA VAL A 189 4.72 14.11 -6.16
C VAL A 189 5.07 12.69 -6.64
N SER A 190 5.71 12.57 -7.82
CA SER A 190 6.29 11.32 -8.29
C SER A 190 7.78 11.32 -7.96
N GLY A 191 8.27 10.37 -7.17
CA GLY A 191 9.66 10.35 -6.68
C GLY A 191 10.77 10.22 -7.74
N GLN A 192 10.42 10.35 -9.01
CA GLN A 192 11.37 10.25 -10.11
C GLN A 192 11.87 11.59 -10.66
N LYS A 193 11.21 12.69 -10.31
CA LYS A 193 11.57 14.02 -10.82
C LYS A 193 11.97 14.92 -9.67
N ASP A 194 13.10 15.58 -9.81
CA ASP A 194 13.51 16.67 -8.94
C ASP A 194 12.59 17.89 -9.07
N GLN A 195 12.50 18.71 -8.02
CA GLN A 195 11.79 19.99 -7.97
C GLN A 195 10.28 19.91 -8.29
N GLN A 196 9.61 18.90 -7.72
CA GLN A 196 8.15 18.79 -7.84
C GLN A 196 7.45 19.64 -6.78
N GLN A 197 6.42 20.37 -7.19
CA GLN A 197 5.58 21.11 -6.27
C GLN A 197 4.79 20.14 -5.38
N LEU A 198 4.99 20.25 -4.07
CA LEU A 198 4.32 19.43 -3.06
C LEU A 198 3.00 20.04 -2.62
N ALA A 199 3.03 21.33 -2.32
CA ALA A 199 1.87 22.07 -1.87
C ALA A 199 1.98 23.57 -2.22
N SER A 200 0.85 24.25 -2.19
CA SER A 200 0.79 25.70 -2.15
C SER A 200 -0.22 26.16 -1.11
N ALA A 201 0.01 27.31 -0.50
CA ALA A 201 -0.90 27.91 0.46
C ALA A 201 -1.01 29.42 0.24
N ILE A 202 -2.20 29.97 0.45
CA ILE A 202 -2.46 31.40 0.40
C ILE A 202 -2.91 31.88 1.77
N VAL A 203 -2.12 32.78 2.36
CA VAL A 203 -2.39 33.36 3.69
C VAL A 203 -2.39 34.89 3.61
N PRO A 204 -3.06 35.59 4.52
CA PRO A 204 -2.97 37.06 4.62
C PRO A 204 -1.52 37.50 4.79
N TRP A 205 -1.09 38.54 4.06
CA TRP A 205 0.28 39.03 4.08
C TRP A 205 0.78 39.39 5.50
N GLU A 206 -0.08 39.96 6.30
CA GLU A 206 0.20 40.42 7.66
C GLU A 206 0.54 39.25 8.60
N ARG A 207 -0.03 38.04 8.34
CA ARG A 207 0.13 36.84 9.15
C ARG A 207 1.06 35.80 8.56
N ARG A 208 1.80 36.12 7.50
CA ARG A 208 2.69 35.18 6.79
C ARG A 208 3.77 34.55 7.66
N SER A 209 4.25 35.27 8.70
CA SER A 209 5.27 34.77 9.61
C SER A 209 4.77 33.71 10.60
N GLU A 210 3.45 33.63 10.77
CA GLU A 210 2.80 32.65 11.65
C GLU A 210 2.59 31.31 10.93
N PHE A 211 2.67 31.29 9.59
CA PHE A 211 2.43 30.12 8.78
C PHE A 211 3.72 29.29 8.64
N LYS A 212 3.80 28.20 9.42
CA LYS A 212 4.95 27.28 9.47
C LYS A 212 4.45 25.83 9.35
N PRO A 213 4.11 25.36 8.14
CA PRO A 213 3.70 23.98 7.96
C PRO A 213 4.89 23.03 8.14
N GLU A 214 4.63 21.91 8.79
CA GLU A 214 5.59 20.81 8.92
C GLU A 214 5.25 19.73 7.90
N PHE A 215 6.28 19.20 7.24
CA PHE A 215 6.15 18.13 6.27
C PHE A 215 6.91 16.89 6.77
N THR A 216 6.21 15.76 6.82
CA THR A 216 6.82 14.46 7.08
C THR A 216 7.11 13.77 5.76
N LEU A 217 8.35 13.34 5.56
CA LEU A 217 8.75 12.58 4.37
C LEU A 217 8.52 11.09 4.62
N LEU A 218 7.82 10.44 3.70
CA LEU A 218 7.52 9.02 3.76
C LEU A 218 7.97 8.33 2.46
N VAL A 219 8.41 7.10 2.58
CA VAL A 219 8.62 6.22 1.42
C VAL A 219 7.30 5.53 1.11
N ALA A 220 6.74 5.81 -0.05
CA ALA A 220 5.52 5.18 -0.51
C ALA A 220 5.79 4.33 -1.76
N PHE A 221 4.98 3.28 -1.91
CA PHE A 221 5.00 2.44 -3.10
C PHE A 221 3.91 2.92 -4.05
N ASP A 222 4.31 3.19 -5.28
CA ASP A 222 3.47 3.50 -6.43
C ASP A 222 2.13 4.22 -6.18
N PRO A 223 2.05 5.49 -6.53
CA PRO A 223 0.82 6.26 -6.46
C PRO A 223 -0.17 6.01 -7.61
N ALA A 224 0.15 5.16 -8.59
CA ALA A 224 -0.64 5.01 -9.82
C ALA A 224 -1.82 4.02 -9.71
N GLY A 225 -2.17 3.55 -8.54
CA GLY A 225 -3.40 2.78 -8.36
C GLY A 225 -4.64 3.67 -8.52
N PRO A 226 -5.67 3.24 -9.29
CA PRO A 226 -6.92 3.99 -9.49
C PRO A 226 -7.82 4.04 -8.26
N VAL A 227 -7.28 3.86 -7.08
CA VAL A 227 -8.08 3.78 -5.87
C VAL A 227 -8.35 5.17 -5.34
N GLY A 228 -9.62 5.51 -5.30
CA GLY A 228 -10.12 6.75 -4.78
C GLY A 228 -9.51 7.07 -3.41
N LEU A 229 -9.08 8.31 -3.28
CA LEU A 229 -8.45 8.92 -2.10
C LEU A 229 -9.27 8.81 -0.80
N ASP A 230 -10.50 8.29 -0.85
CA ASP A 230 -11.43 8.32 0.28
C ASP A 230 -11.21 7.25 1.36
N LEU A 231 -10.45 6.20 1.09
CA LEU A 231 -10.21 5.15 2.10
C LEU A 231 -8.91 5.32 2.89
N LEU A 232 -8.02 6.19 2.46
CA LEU A 232 -6.76 6.43 3.14
C LEU A 232 -6.52 7.94 3.27
N ARG A 233 -7.20 8.56 4.20
CA ARG A 233 -6.93 9.96 4.63
C ARG A 233 -5.52 10.16 5.21
N ARG A 234 -4.71 9.10 5.24
CA ARG A 234 -3.27 9.15 5.54
C ARG A 234 -2.55 8.41 4.43
N PRO A 235 -1.48 8.96 3.83
CA PRO A 235 -0.56 8.18 3.03
C PRO A 235 -0.01 7.09 3.97
N GLN A 236 -0.53 5.87 3.84
CA GLN A 236 0.07 4.75 4.56
C GLN A 236 1.50 4.64 4.06
N CYS A 237 2.46 4.71 4.96
CA CYS A 237 3.81 4.27 4.68
C CYS A 237 3.72 2.91 3.98
N GLY A 238 4.52 2.69 2.94
CA GLY A 238 4.46 1.42 2.22
C GLY A 238 4.69 0.22 3.14
N VAL A 239 5.50 0.40 4.18
CA VAL A 239 5.75 -0.61 5.23
C VAL A 239 4.47 -0.89 6.02
N ASP A 240 3.74 0.16 6.47
CA ASP A 240 2.48 0.01 7.22
C ASP A 240 1.41 -0.74 6.42
N TYR A 241 1.35 -0.47 5.10
CA TYR A 241 0.44 -1.20 4.22
C TYR A 241 0.77 -2.69 4.19
N LEU A 242 2.04 -3.08 4.01
CA LEU A 242 2.46 -4.48 3.98
C LEU A 242 2.19 -5.17 5.32
N ARG A 243 2.47 -4.50 6.43
CA ARG A 243 2.18 -4.98 7.79
C ARG A 243 0.67 -5.16 8.01
N HIS A 244 -0.14 -4.24 7.49
CA HIS A 244 -1.58 -4.37 7.55
C HIS A 244 -2.11 -5.56 6.73
N VAL A 245 -1.58 -5.79 5.51
CA VAL A 245 -1.91 -6.97 4.69
C VAL A 245 -1.54 -8.26 5.42
N GLN A 246 -0.33 -8.36 5.95
CA GLN A 246 0.15 -9.52 6.70
C GLN A 246 -0.78 -9.82 7.89
N LYS A 247 -1.06 -8.81 8.73
CA LYS A 247 -1.95 -8.94 9.88
C LYS A 247 -3.33 -9.39 9.46
N TYR A 248 -3.88 -8.81 8.39
CA TYR A 248 -5.20 -9.19 7.90
C TYR A 248 -5.25 -10.65 7.43
N ILE A 249 -4.24 -11.12 6.70
CA ILE A 249 -4.16 -12.52 6.28
C ILE A 249 -4.12 -13.43 7.51
N LEU A 250 -3.29 -13.12 8.49
CA LEU A 250 -3.14 -13.91 9.71
C LEU A 250 -4.44 -13.99 10.52
N THR A 251 -5.12 -12.85 10.70
CA THR A 251 -6.27 -12.76 11.65
C THR A 251 -7.63 -12.99 11.00
N ASN A 252 -7.76 -12.84 9.67
CA ASN A 252 -9.06 -12.90 8.99
C ASN A 252 -9.12 -13.91 7.85
N VAL A 253 -7.99 -14.27 7.25
CA VAL A 253 -7.96 -15.23 6.14
C VAL A 253 -7.64 -16.63 6.64
N ILE A 254 -6.51 -16.83 7.31
CA ILE A 254 -6.08 -18.14 7.82
C ILE A 254 -7.19 -18.85 8.62
N PRO A 255 -7.89 -18.20 9.58
CA PRO A 255 -8.95 -18.86 10.36
C PRO A 255 -10.11 -19.39 9.52
N LYS A 256 -10.32 -18.90 8.30
CA LYS A 256 -11.35 -19.43 7.40
C LYS A 256 -10.96 -20.79 6.81
N PHE A 257 -9.66 -21.08 6.72
CA PHE A 257 -9.12 -22.31 6.15
C PHE A 257 -8.88 -23.40 7.20
N GLU A 258 -8.64 -23.03 8.47
CA GLU A 258 -8.37 -23.94 9.58
C GLU A 258 -9.42 -25.08 9.73
N PRO A 259 -10.75 -24.84 9.59
CA PRO A 259 -11.72 -25.91 9.71
C PRO A 259 -11.59 -27.03 8.68
N TYR A 260 -10.80 -26.82 7.63
CA TYR A 260 -10.63 -27.74 6.51
C TYR A 260 -9.19 -28.29 6.38
N ALA A 261 -8.32 -27.93 7.33
CA ALA A 261 -6.92 -28.36 7.37
C ALA A 261 -6.74 -29.77 7.99
#